data_fbeff0879b7cb830e2599c5bd1fd00d1
#
_entry.id   fbeff0879b7cb830e2599c5bd1fd00d1
#
_cell.length_a   1.000
_cell.length_b   1.000
_cell.length_c   1.000
_cell.angle_alpha   90.00
_cell.angle_beta   90.00
_cell.angle_gamma   90.00
#
_symmetry.space_group_name_H-M   'P 1'
#
loop_
_entity.id
_entity.type
_entity.pdbx_description
1 polymer ?
#
loop_
_entity_poly.entity_id
_entity_poly.type
_entity_poly.pdbx_seq_one_letter_code
_entity_poly.pdbx_strand_id
1 'polypeptide(L)'
;ANNDYSKTTKEVWINAKGYSSNTNYLVWINRAYQHVNVFTGSKGNWKLTKSFIVGTGAASTPTPVGVTTVSYKLKAGWTTGTYTVRPVVGFYPGTGYAFHSRLCYPGTDTEYDFSSGYPVSHGCVRMKHNDINWIYNNVPIGSTVVIY
;
A
#
# COMPACT_ATOMS: atom_id res chain seq x y z
N ALA A 1 -8.14 17.53 3.36
CA ALA A 1 -7.62 17.11 4.65
C ALA A 1 -8.03 15.67 4.90
N ASN A 2 -7.11 14.93 5.36
CA ASN A 2 -7.32 13.52 5.50
C ASN A 2 -7.60 13.17 6.93
N ASN A 3 -8.79 12.64 7.15
CA ASN A 3 -9.08 12.00 8.42
C ASN A 3 -8.26 10.73 8.53
N ASP A 4 -7.97 10.36 9.74
CA ASP A 4 -7.30 9.10 10.03
C ASP A 4 -7.63 8.67 11.45
N TYR A 5 -7.49 7.38 11.72
CA TYR A 5 -7.57 6.87 13.07
C TYR A 5 -6.28 7.17 13.82
N SER A 6 -6.38 7.26 15.15
CA SER A 6 -5.19 7.38 16.00
C SER A 6 -4.37 6.09 15.97
N LYS A 7 -3.11 6.19 16.35
CA LYS A 7 -2.23 5.03 16.51
C LYS A 7 -2.87 3.96 17.39
N THR A 8 -3.41 4.36 18.55
CA THR A 8 -4.03 3.45 19.49
C THR A 8 -5.22 2.73 18.87
N THR A 9 -6.09 3.45 18.16
CA THR A 9 -7.25 2.86 17.49
C THR A 9 -6.82 1.85 16.43
N LYS A 10 -5.81 2.18 15.64
CA LYS A 10 -5.27 1.28 14.61
C LYS A 10 -4.72 0.00 15.22
N GLU A 11 -3.96 0.10 16.30
CA GLU A 11 -3.37 -1.06 16.96
C GLU A 11 -4.44 -1.94 17.60
N VAL A 12 -5.41 -1.34 18.27
CA VAL A 12 -6.54 -2.08 18.86
C VAL A 12 -7.32 -2.83 17.78
N TRP A 13 -7.65 -2.16 16.69
CA TRP A 13 -8.44 -2.75 15.62
C TRP A 13 -7.71 -3.92 14.96
N ILE A 14 -6.46 -3.73 14.57
CA ILE A 14 -5.71 -4.77 13.84
C ILE A 14 -5.43 -5.99 14.73
N ASN A 15 -5.12 -5.76 16.00
CA ASN A 15 -4.85 -6.85 16.95
C ASN A 15 -6.13 -7.63 17.29
N ALA A 16 -7.27 -6.96 17.39
CA ALA A 16 -8.55 -7.62 17.65
C ALA A 16 -8.98 -8.54 16.51
N LYS A 17 -8.57 -8.26 15.27
CA LYS A 17 -8.87 -9.10 14.11
C LYS A 17 -8.10 -10.41 14.10
N GLY A 18 -7.00 -10.52 14.84
CA GLY A 18 -6.23 -11.75 14.96
C GLY A 18 -5.43 -12.14 13.73
N TYR A 19 -5.08 -11.19 12.86
CA TYR A 19 -4.28 -11.48 11.67
C TYR A 19 -2.86 -11.92 12.05
N SER A 20 -2.34 -12.90 11.30
CA SER A 20 -0.95 -13.33 11.38
C SER A 20 -0.21 -12.96 10.09
N SER A 21 1.11 -13.00 10.14
CA SER A 21 1.95 -12.79 8.97
C SER A 21 3.13 -13.77 9.01
N ASN A 22 3.61 -14.18 7.84
CA ASN A 22 4.80 -15.02 7.73
C ASN A 22 6.10 -14.25 7.99
N THR A 23 6.01 -12.94 8.15
CA THR A 23 7.13 -12.05 8.45
C THR A 23 6.80 -11.25 9.70
N ASN A 24 7.73 -10.39 10.14
CA ASN A 24 7.48 -9.48 11.25
C ASN A 24 6.67 -8.24 10.85
N TYR A 25 6.13 -8.21 9.63
CA TYR A 25 5.40 -7.06 9.09
C TYR A 25 3.99 -7.44 8.71
N LEU A 26 3.08 -6.49 8.92
CA LEU A 26 1.69 -6.56 8.46
C LEU A 26 1.30 -5.19 7.94
N VAL A 27 0.63 -5.17 6.80
CA VAL A 27 0.19 -3.92 6.15
C VAL A 27 -1.33 -3.89 6.11
N TRP A 28 -1.91 -2.75 6.50
CA TRP A 28 -3.34 -2.49 6.39
C TRP A 28 -3.57 -1.31 5.45
N ILE A 29 -4.22 -1.59 4.33
CA ILE A 29 -4.69 -0.57 3.39
C ILE A 29 -6.08 -0.15 3.84
N ASN A 30 -6.19 1.04 4.42
CA ASN A 30 -7.46 1.64 4.82
C ASN A 30 -8.02 2.45 3.65
N ARG A 31 -9.04 1.90 2.98
CA ARG A 31 -9.67 2.56 1.83
C ARG A 31 -10.53 3.76 2.24
N ALA A 32 -11.14 3.70 3.41
CA ALA A 32 -12.03 4.77 3.88
C ALA A 32 -11.26 6.08 4.09
N TYR A 33 -10.07 6.00 4.70
CA TYR A 33 -9.25 7.17 5.00
C TYR A 33 -8.03 7.31 4.12
N GLN A 34 -7.86 6.42 3.12
CA GLN A 34 -6.78 6.51 2.14
C GLN A 34 -5.39 6.53 2.80
N HIS A 35 -5.16 5.55 3.66
CA HIS A 35 -3.89 5.36 4.34
C HIS A 35 -3.39 3.93 4.18
N VAL A 36 -2.09 3.79 4.06
CA VAL A 36 -1.38 2.52 4.23
C VAL A 36 -0.71 2.55 5.59
N ASN A 37 -1.07 1.59 6.42
CA ASN A 37 -0.54 1.45 7.78
C ASN A 37 0.36 0.24 7.84
N VAL A 38 1.59 0.41 8.32
CA VAL A 38 2.55 -0.68 8.44
C VAL A 38 2.80 -0.97 9.91
N PHE A 39 2.61 -2.23 10.27
CA PHE A 39 2.81 -2.70 11.65
C PHE A 39 3.98 -3.66 11.68
N THR A 40 4.66 -3.68 12.81
CA THR A 40 5.69 -4.68 13.13
C THR A 40 5.29 -5.45 14.36
N GLY A 41 5.75 -6.70 14.47
CA GLY A 41 5.46 -7.54 15.61
C GLY A 41 5.01 -8.94 15.21
N SER A 42 3.92 -9.39 15.81
CA SER A 42 3.34 -10.71 15.59
C SER A 42 1.85 -10.68 15.95
N LYS A 43 1.15 -11.78 15.63
CA LYS A 43 -0.28 -11.93 15.91
C LYS A 43 -0.63 -11.53 17.33
N GLY A 44 -1.57 -10.61 17.48
CA GLY A 44 -2.03 -10.09 18.76
C GLY A 44 -1.14 -8.99 19.37
N ASN A 45 0.02 -8.73 18.78
CA ASN A 45 1.02 -7.78 19.29
C ASN A 45 1.57 -6.87 18.19
N TRP A 46 0.73 -6.47 17.25
CA TRP A 46 1.12 -5.56 16.17
C TRP A 46 1.26 -4.13 16.69
N LYS A 47 2.37 -3.47 16.33
CA LYS A 47 2.67 -2.08 16.66
C LYS A 47 2.80 -1.25 15.41
N LEU A 48 2.14 -0.11 15.35
CA LEU A 48 2.18 0.77 14.20
C LEU A 48 3.58 1.38 14.06
N THR A 49 4.19 1.17 12.90
CA THR A 49 5.54 1.66 12.57
C THR A 49 5.50 2.82 11.60
N LYS A 50 4.63 2.76 10.59
CA LYS A 50 4.47 3.78 9.56
C LYS A 50 3.01 3.94 9.18
N SER A 51 2.66 5.15 8.78
CA SER A 51 1.36 5.47 8.20
C SER A 51 1.58 6.46 7.06
N PHE A 52 1.06 6.12 5.89
CA PHE A 52 1.25 6.90 4.66
C PHE A 52 -0.10 7.30 4.09
N ILE A 53 -0.21 8.54 3.62
CA ILE A 53 -1.35 9.00 2.81
C ILE A 53 -1.16 8.43 1.40
N VAL A 54 -2.21 7.79 0.87
CA VAL A 54 -2.14 7.11 -0.43
C VAL A 54 -3.35 7.43 -1.30
N GLY A 55 -3.34 6.93 -2.53
CA GLY A 55 -4.51 6.90 -3.41
C GLY A 55 -4.82 5.47 -3.81
N THR A 56 -5.93 4.91 -3.31
CA THR A 56 -6.38 3.57 -3.69
C THR A 56 -7.24 3.64 -4.96
N GLY A 57 -7.82 2.51 -5.35
CA GLY A 57 -8.69 2.44 -6.53
C GLY A 57 -9.89 3.36 -6.44
N ALA A 58 -10.24 4.00 -7.57
CA ALA A 58 -11.43 4.84 -7.69
C ALA A 58 -12.71 4.04 -7.42
N ALA A 59 -13.83 4.73 -7.21
CA ALA A 59 -15.11 4.08 -6.91
C ALA A 59 -15.54 3.07 -7.98
N SER A 60 -15.19 3.30 -9.24
CA SER A 60 -15.49 2.39 -10.35
C SER A 60 -14.49 1.23 -10.48
N THR A 61 -13.31 1.37 -9.90
CA THR A 61 -12.23 0.37 -9.95
C THR A 61 -11.58 0.24 -8.57
N PRO A 62 -12.33 -0.15 -7.52
CA PRO A 62 -11.82 -0.12 -6.16
C PRO A 62 -10.74 -1.19 -5.96
N THR A 63 -9.81 -0.88 -5.04
CA THR A 63 -8.89 -1.91 -4.54
C THR A 63 -9.72 -2.96 -3.81
N PRO A 64 -9.63 -4.25 -4.17
CA PRO A 64 -10.50 -5.28 -3.59
C PRO A 64 -10.27 -5.48 -2.10
N VAL A 65 -11.36 -5.58 -1.35
CA VAL A 65 -11.34 -5.94 0.07
C VAL A 65 -10.88 -7.39 0.22
N GLY A 66 -10.05 -7.66 1.21
CA GLY A 66 -9.60 -9.01 1.50
C GLY A 66 -8.28 -9.04 2.25
N VAL A 67 -7.74 -10.24 2.36
CA VAL A 67 -6.45 -10.51 2.99
C VAL A 67 -5.57 -11.23 1.98
N THR A 68 -4.38 -10.72 1.79
CA THR A 68 -3.41 -11.29 0.84
C THR A 68 -1.99 -11.13 1.39
N THR A 69 -1.00 -11.28 0.54
CA THR A 69 0.41 -11.12 0.90
C THR A 69 1.15 -10.30 -0.15
N VAL A 70 2.26 -9.71 0.26
CA VAL A 70 3.23 -9.15 -0.69
C VAL A 70 3.79 -10.31 -1.51
N SER A 71 3.64 -10.25 -2.84
CA SER A 71 3.94 -11.38 -3.73
C SER A 71 5.21 -11.19 -4.55
N TYR A 72 5.56 -9.96 -4.91
CA TYR A 72 6.76 -9.67 -5.69
C TYR A 72 7.16 -8.21 -5.53
N LYS A 73 8.38 -7.91 -5.96
CA LYS A 73 8.92 -6.55 -5.98
C LYS A 73 9.63 -6.31 -7.30
N LEU A 74 9.35 -5.18 -7.95
CA LEU A 74 9.99 -4.76 -9.20
C LEU A 74 10.61 -3.38 -9.00
N LYS A 75 11.93 -3.30 -8.95
CA LYS A 75 12.62 -2.02 -8.78
C LYS A 75 12.39 -1.09 -9.97
N ALA A 76 12.45 -1.63 -11.18
CA ALA A 76 12.22 -0.86 -12.41
C ALA A 76 10.75 -0.52 -12.63
N GLY A 77 9.84 -1.21 -11.95
CA GLY A 77 8.41 -0.97 -12.04
C GLY A 77 7.82 -1.23 -13.42
N TRP A 78 6.85 -0.41 -13.78
CA TRP A 78 6.15 -0.51 -15.05
C TRP A 78 6.24 0.81 -15.83
N THR A 79 6.49 0.69 -17.14
CA THR A 79 6.47 1.83 -18.07
C THR A 79 5.49 1.53 -19.20
N THR A 80 4.60 2.47 -19.45
CA THR A 80 3.66 2.44 -20.56
C THR A 80 3.91 3.65 -21.47
N GLY A 81 3.14 3.79 -22.52
CA GLY A 81 3.20 5.00 -23.36
C GLY A 81 2.72 6.26 -22.65
N THR A 82 2.05 6.10 -21.50
CA THR A 82 1.42 7.21 -20.75
C THR A 82 2.17 7.54 -19.46
N TYR A 83 2.78 6.55 -18.79
CA TYR A 83 3.39 6.78 -17.48
C TYR A 83 4.46 5.74 -17.14
N THR A 84 5.27 6.10 -16.15
CA THR A 84 6.13 5.17 -15.41
C THR A 84 5.71 5.21 -13.95
N VAL A 85 5.66 4.05 -13.30
CA VAL A 85 5.50 3.89 -11.86
C VAL A 85 6.58 2.95 -11.35
N ARG A 86 7.33 3.36 -10.32
CA ARG A 86 8.42 2.57 -9.75
C ARG A 86 8.83 3.06 -8.36
N PRO A 87 9.27 2.16 -7.47
CA PRO A 87 9.20 0.71 -7.60
C PRO A 87 7.75 0.20 -7.55
N VAL A 88 7.58 -1.09 -7.78
CA VAL A 88 6.30 -1.79 -7.68
C VAL A 88 6.44 -2.90 -6.63
N VAL A 89 5.47 -2.98 -5.73
CA VAL A 89 5.36 -4.03 -4.72
C VAL A 89 3.97 -4.66 -4.87
N GLY A 90 3.92 -5.87 -5.41
CA GLY A 90 2.68 -6.53 -5.78
C GLY A 90 1.99 -7.23 -4.62
N PHE A 91 0.67 -7.29 -4.66
CA PHE A 91 -0.16 -8.11 -3.79
C PHE A 91 -1.28 -8.77 -4.60
N TYR A 92 -2.06 -9.65 -4.00
CA TYR A 92 -3.00 -10.51 -4.72
C TYR A 92 -2.29 -11.25 -5.86
N PRO A 93 -1.56 -12.36 -5.56
CA PRO A 93 -0.78 -13.09 -6.56
C PRO A 93 -1.58 -13.42 -7.81
N GLY A 94 -0.94 -13.26 -8.98
CA GLY A 94 -1.57 -13.52 -10.27
C GLY A 94 -2.45 -12.39 -10.77
N THR A 95 -2.40 -11.22 -10.14
CA THR A 95 -3.16 -10.04 -10.53
C THR A 95 -2.23 -8.86 -10.81
N GLY A 96 -2.80 -7.76 -11.30
CA GLY A 96 -2.07 -6.51 -11.50
C GLY A 96 -2.13 -5.54 -10.30
N TYR A 97 -2.65 -5.96 -9.16
CA TYR A 97 -2.74 -5.08 -7.99
C TYR A 97 -1.39 -4.95 -7.30
N ALA A 98 -1.01 -3.71 -7.00
CA ALA A 98 0.28 -3.41 -6.39
C ALA A 98 0.28 -2.04 -5.70
N PHE A 99 1.23 -1.88 -4.79
CA PHE A 99 1.70 -0.56 -4.36
C PHE A 99 2.69 -0.05 -5.40
N HIS A 100 2.62 1.21 -5.78
CA HIS A 100 3.61 1.84 -6.65
C HIS A 100 3.67 3.35 -6.44
N SER A 101 4.59 4.00 -7.11
CA SER A 101 4.71 5.44 -7.03
C SER A 101 3.52 6.14 -7.68
N ARG A 102 3.43 7.45 -7.49
CA ARG A 102 2.57 8.31 -8.29
C ARG A 102 2.98 8.22 -9.76
N LEU A 103 2.08 8.63 -10.67
CA LEU A 103 2.33 8.58 -12.10
C LEU A 103 3.40 9.59 -12.49
N CYS A 104 4.41 9.11 -13.21
CA CYS A 104 5.51 9.90 -13.73
C CYS A 104 5.51 9.90 -15.25
N TYR A 105 6.14 10.88 -15.86
CA TYR A 105 6.37 10.86 -17.32
C TYR A 105 7.15 9.60 -17.70
N PRO A 106 6.83 8.96 -18.84
CA PRO A 106 7.46 7.69 -19.24
C PRO A 106 8.98 7.72 -19.18
N GLY A 107 9.54 6.71 -18.50
CA GLY A 107 10.99 6.55 -18.34
C GLY A 107 11.63 7.50 -17.34
N THR A 108 10.85 8.26 -16.56
CA THR A 108 11.37 9.23 -15.60
C THR A 108 10.78 9.01 -14.21
N ASP A 109 11.34 9.72 -13.22
CA ASP A 109 10.77 9.85 -11.88
C ASP A 109 10.08 11.20 -11.66
N THR A 110 9.84 11.94 -12.73
CA THR A 110 9.16 13.23 -12.66
C THR A 110 7.65 13.01 -12.61
N GLU A 111 7.05 13.28 -11.46
CA GLU A 111 5.61 13.14 -11.26
C GLU A 111 4.83 14.17 -12.08
N TYR A 112 3.68 13.75 -12.63
CA TYR A 112 2.73 14.67 -13.24
C TYR A 112 1.34 14.56 -12.61
N ASP A 113 1.09 13.55 -11.79
CA ASP A 113 -0.16 13.38 -11.02
C ASP A 113 0.21 13.30 -9.54
N PHE A 114 -0.16 14.33 -8.81
CA PHE A 114 0.18 14.47 -7.39
C PHE A 114 -0.98 14.09 -6.47
N SER A 115 -2.01 13.41 -6.99
CA SER A 115 -3.17 13.01 -6.20
C SER A 115 -2.77 12.13 -5.03
N SER A 116 -3.22 12.50 -3.84
CA SER A 116 -3.04 11.74 -2.60
C SER A 116 -4.22 11.98 -1.69
N GLY A 117 -4.60 10.97 -0.92
CA GLY A 117 -5.73 11.06 0.00
C GLY A 117 -7.09 10.89 -0.67
N TYR A 118 -7.12 10.52 -1.95
CA TYR A 118 -8.34 10.29 -2.72
C TYR A 118 -8.27 8.94 -3.44
N PRO A 119 -9.41 8.26 -3.65
CA PRO A 119 -9.47 7.08 -4.49
C PRO A 119 -9.37 7.49 -5.96
N VAL A 120 -8.23 7.24 -6.61
CA VAL A 120 -7.90 7.81 -7.94
C VAL A 120 -7.39 6.79 -8.95
N SER A 121 -6.99 5.59 -8.53
CA SER A 121 -6.35 4.62 -9.41
C SER A 121 -7.34 3.62 -10.01
N HIS A 122 -6.82 2.69 -10.85
CA HIS A 122 -7.59 1.56 -11.37
C HIS A 122 -7.53 0.32 -10.45
N GLY A 123 -7.18 0.50 -9.19
CA GLY A 123 -7.11 -0.56 -8.18
C GLY A 123 -5.77 -0.63 -7.45
N CYS A 124 -4.69 -0.18 -8.04
CA CYS A 124 -3.39 -0.10 -7.38
C CYS A 124 -3.38 0.99 -6.31
N VAL A 125 -2.42 0.91 -5.42
CA VAL A 125 -2.21 1.90 -4.36
C VAL A 125 -1.08 2.83 -4.76
N ARG A 126 -1.42 4.08 -5.07
CA ARG A 126 -0.45 5.12 -5.43
C ARG A 126 0.12 5.76 -4.18
N MET A 127 1.45 5.88 -4.14
CA MET A 127 2.19 6.41 -3.01
C MET A 127 3.23 7.43 -3.46
N LYS A 128 3.58 8.35 -2.57
CA LYS A 128 4.75 9.20 -2.79
C LYS A 128 5.99 8.32 -2.94
N HIS A 129 6.96 8.76 -3.75
CA HIS A 129 8.18 7.97 -3.99
C HIS A 129 8.90 7.56 -2.72
N ASN A 130 9.09 8.46 -1.77
CA ASN A 130 9.75 8.11 -0.51
C ASN A 130 8.99 7.03 0.26
N ASP A 131 7.68 7.05 0.20
CA ASP A 131 6.83 6.13 0.95
C ASP A 131 6.84 4.73 0.31
N ILE A 132 6.71 4.63 -1.02
CA ILE A 132 6.81 3.33 -1.70
C ILE A 132 8.23 2.78 -1.62
N ASN A 133 9.25 3.61 -1.65
CA ASN A 133 10.62 3.17 -1.45
C ASN A 133 10.82 2.57 -0.06
N TRP A 134 10.19 3.15 0.95
CA TRP A 134 10.23 2.60 2.30
C TRP A 134 9.58 1.20 2.34
N ILE A 135 8.42 1.03 1.73
CA ILE A 135 7.74 -0.27 1.63
C ILE A 135 8.64 -1.28 0.90
N TYR A 136 9.18 -0.87 -0.25
CA TYR A 136 10.05 -1.73 -1.06
C TYR A 136 11.28 -2.21 -0.27
N ASN A 137 11.88 -1.32 0.51
CA ASN A 137 13.11 -1.60 1.24
C ASN A 137 12.89 -2.36 2.54
N ASN A 138 11.71 -2.28 3.14
CA ASN A 138 11.50 -2.76 4.51
C ASN A 138 10.48 -3.88 4.65
N VAL A 139 9.41 -3.88 3.86
CA VAL A 139 8.34 -4.87 4.00
C VAL A 139 8.66 -6.09 3.15
N PRO A 140 8.95 -7.26 3.78
CA PRO A 140 9.36 -8.44 3.02
C PRO A 140 8.23 -9.04 2.18
N ILE A 141 8.61 -9.73 1.11
CA ILE A 141 7.71 -10.64 0.38
C ILE A 141 7.18 -11.68 1.37
N GLY A 142 5.88 -11.97 1.31
CA GLY A 142 5.21 -12.87 2.24
C GLY A 142 4.51 -12.16 3.39
N SER A 143 4.76 -10.86 3.59
CA SER A 143 4.06 -10.07 4.61
C SER A 143 2.56 -10.01 4.29
N THR A 144 1.73 -10.18 5.31
CA THR A 144 0.27 -10.10 5.17
C THR A 144 -0.14 -8.67 4.84
N VAL A 145 -1.05 -8.54 3.86
CA VAL A 145 -1.67 -7.28 3.47
C VAL A 145 -3.18 -7.41 3.67
N VAL A 146 -3.73 -6.55 4.49
CA VAL A 146 -5.17 -6.48 4.78
C VAL A 146 -5.73 -5.25 4.05
N ILE A 147 -6.75 -5.44 3.25
CA ILE A 147 -7.45 -4.36 2.55
C ILE A 147 -8.86 -4.27 3.11
N TYR A 148 -9.20 -3.10 3.63
CA TYR A 148 -10.53 -2.89 4.20
C TYR A 148 -11.11 -1.49 3.95
#